data_9430ca7e80af666a43daf244cb86131d
#
_entry.id   9430ca7e80af666a43daf244cb86131d
#
_cell.length_a   1.000
_cell.length_b   1.000
_cell.length_c   1.000
_cell.angle_alpha   90.00
_cell.angle_beta   90.00
_cell.angle_gamma   90.00
#
_symmetry.space_group_name_H-M   'P 1'
#
loop_
_entity.id
_entity.type
_entity.pdbx_description
1 polymer ?
#
loop_
_entity_poly.entity_id
_entity_poly.type
_entity_poly.pdbx_seq_one_letter_code
_entity_poly.pdbx_strand_id
1 'polypeptide(L)'
;MEARERGRKLQIDDFQMMVVLAQESNMRKAAERLFVSQPALSQRLQSMEKQWGMKFFIRSQKGLTITPEGEKVANYAKEMLQREEDIKSELAVFRTETHGTLKIAVASVIGQYWLPPVLKKFVHKYPSVKISLFTGWSSEVQKQFYEGDVHVAILRGTQEYKGQKQQLFEDELYLVDKEIKDISMLKETNRPFIQFKSDSTYYGQIQNWWYGLFSNPPKRTIVVDQIETCKQLVLNGIGYALLPSTVLKEVQENMYKTPVQLTRETWLLTSDSARQLKQVQAFLEIIEEIQREK
;
A
#
# COMPACT_ATOMS: atom_id res chain seq x y z
N MET A 1 27.78 -26.36 33.93
CA MET A 1 27.50 -25.23 34.86
C MET A 1 27.95 -23.98 34.17
N GLU A 2 27.08 -23.50 33.24
CA GLU A 2 27.33 -22.33 32.39
C GLU A 2 26.88 -21.09 33.12
N ALA A 3 27.85 -20.30 33.59
CA ALA A 3 27.60 -19.02 34.20
C ALA A 3 27.29 -17.99 33.12
N ARG A 4 26.09 -17.45 33.20
CA ARG A 4 25.53 -16.37 32.39
C ARG A 4 26.43 -15.13 32.44
N GLU A 5 27.29 -14.94 31.48
CA GLU A 5 27.79 -13.63 31.06
C GLU A 5 26.68 -12.89 30.27
N ARG A 6 25.71 -12.36 30.99
CA ARG A 6 24.86 -11.32 30.43
C ARG A 6 25.63 -10.01 30.56
N GLY A 7 26.39 -9.67 29.55
CA GLY A 7 26.86 -8.29 29.37
C GLY A 7 25.61 -7.37 29.40
N ARG A 8 25.45 -6.65 30.50
CA ARG A 8 24.37 -5.68 30.66
C ARG A 8 24.66 -4.55 29.69
N LYS A 9 23.91 -4.51 28.57
CA LYS A 9 23.93 -3.37 27.67
C LYS A 9 23.59 -2.12 28.47
N LEU A 10 24.21 -0.97 28.15
CA LEU A 10 23.83 0.32 28.69
C LEU A 10 22.31 0.50 28.51
N GLN A 11 21.64 0.89 29.59
CA GLN A 11 20.23 1.20 29.60
C GLN A 11 20.05 2.72 29.49
N ILE A 12 18.91 3.20 29.05
CA ILE A 12 18.60 4.64 28.95
C ILE A 12 18.86 5.37 30.26
N ASP A 13 18.54 4.73 31.40
CA ASP A 13 18.84 5.29 32.70
C ASP A 13 20.36 5.49 32.98
N ASP A 14 21.22 4.68 32.36
CA ASP A 14 22.67 4.83 32.45
C ASP A 14 23.14 6.03 31.63
N PHE A 15 22.53 6.30 30.50
CA PHE A 15 22.79 7.51 29.72
C PHE A 15 22.39 8.77 30.47
N GLN A 16 21.18 8.78 31.06
CA GLN A 16 20.74 9.92 31.91
C GLN A 16 21.68 10.15 33.09
N MET A 17 22.11 9.08 33.74
CA MET A 17 23.07 9.15 34.85
C MET A 17 24.37 9.81 34.40
N MET A 18 24.97 9.39 33.30
CA MET A 18 26.24 9.95 32.79
C MET A 18 26.11 11.42 32.44
N VAL A 19 25.03 11.82 31.76
CA VAL A 19 24.80 13.23 31.41
C VAL A 19 24.60 14.10 32.65
N VAL A 20 23.78 13.65 33.60
CA VAL A 20 23.53 14.42 34.84
C VAL A 20 24.77 14.52 35.71
N LEU A 21 25.56 13.45 35.87
CA LEU A 21 26.84 13.48 36.60
C LEU A 21 27.84 14.44 35.96
N ALA A 22 27.93 14.48 34.64
CA ALA A 22 28.80 15.40 33.91
C ALA A 22 28.40 16.88 34.14
N GLN A 23 27.08 17.14 34.13
CA GLN A 23 26.54 18.50 34.34
C GLN A 23 26.69 19.00 35.78
N GLU A 24 26.34 18.17 36.76
CA GLU A 24 26.31 18.59 38.16
C GLU A 24 27.69 18.59 38.81
N SER A 25 28.62 17.80 38.30
CA SER A 25 29.97 17.61 38.90
C SER A 25 29.93 17.33 40.40
N ASN A 26 28.81 16.88 40.93
CA ASN A 26 28.53 16.61 42.33
C ASN A 26 27.55 15.43 42.48
N MET A 27 28.01 14.38 43.19
CA MET A 27 27.25 13.14 43.37
C MET A 27 25.92 13.35 44.09
N ARG A 28 25.86 14.22 45.10
CA ARG A 28 24.65 14.48 45.87
C ARG A 28 23.62 15.22 45.01
N LYS A 29 24.02 16.31 44.34
CA LYS A 29 23.13 17.06 43.44
C LYS A 29 22.62 16.19 42.27
N ALA A 30 23.51 15.37 41.69
CA ALA A 30 23.13 14.45 40.66
C ALA A 30 22.09 13.41 41.14
N ALA A 31 22.26 12.87 42.33
CA ALA A 31 21.32 11.95 42.96
C ALA A 31 19.96 12.59 43.21
N GLU A 32 19.93 13.82 43.74
CA GLU A 32 18.72 14.61 43.94
C GLU A 32 17.98 14.84 42.62
N ARG A 33 18.72 15.23 41.56
CA ARG A 33 18.14 15.48 40.23
C ARG A 33 17.59 14.22 39.55
N LEU A 34 18.20 13.05 39.83
CA LEU A 34 17.77 11.75 39.28
C LEU A 34 16.73 11.05 40.18
N PHE A 35 16.31 11.66 41.29
CA PHE A 35 15.37 11.11 42.26
C PHE A 35 15.79 9.74 42.81
N VAL A 36 17.10 9.56 43.03
CA VAL A 36 17.68 8.35 43.63
C VAL A 36 18.54 8.69 44.87
N SER A 37 18.85 7.68 45.68
CA SER A 37 19.80 7.88 46.79
C SER A 37 21.25 8.01 46.28
N GLN A 38 22.04 8.85 46.91
CA GLN A 38 23.45 8.99 46.56
C GLN A 38 24.26 7.66 46.63
N PRO A 39 24.05 6.76 47.61
CA PRO A 39 24.68 5.44 47.59
C PRO A 39 24.32 4.60 46.38
N ALA A 40 23.03 4.60 45.96
CA ALA A 40 22.58 3.85 44.81
C ALA A 40 23.21 4.38 43.52
N LEU A 41 23.23 5.70 43.31
CA LEU A 41 23.89 6.34 42.19
C LEU A 41 25.37 6.01 42.13
N SER A 42 26.05 6.08 43.31
CA SER A 42 27.48 5.73 43.43
C SER A 42 27.75 4.28 43.05
N GLN A 43 26.94 3.36 43.52
CA GLN A 43 27.07 1.93 43.20
C GLN A 43 26.84 1.65 41.70
N ARG A 44 25.84 2.32 41.09
CA ARG A 44 25.57 2.21 39.69
C ARG A 44 26.72 2.72 38.83
N LEU A 45 27.28 3.88 39.15
CA LEU A 45 28.47 4.42 38.47
C LEU A 45 29.66 3.46 38.59
N GLN A 46 29.96 2.95 39.80
CA GLN A 46 31.03 1.98 39.99
C GLN A 46 30.83 0.69 39.19
N SER A 47 29.60 0.18 39.12
CA SER A 47 29.28 -0.99 38.33
C SER A 47 29.53 -0.77 36.83
N MET A 48 29.17 0.41 36.34
CA MET A 48 29.39 0.79 34.93
C MET A 48 30.89 0.98 34.65
N GLU A 49 31.63 1.68 35.49
CA GLU A 49 33.09 1.84 35.39
C GLU A 49 33.83 0.49 35.42
N LYS A 50 33.39 -0.45 36.28
CA LYS A 50 33.95 -1.80 36.39
C LYS A 50 33.66 -2.62 35.11
N GLN A 51 32.46 -2.50 34.54
CA GLN A 51 32.09 -3.18 33.31
C GLN A 51 32.93 -2.72 32.12
N TRP A 52 33.25 -1.42 32.08
CA TRP A 52 34.04 -0.83 30.99
C TRP A 52 35.55 -0.84 31.25
N GLY A 53 35.98 -1.24 32.46
CA GLY A 53 37.37 -1.26 32.84
C GLY A 53 38.03 0.11 32.91
N MET A 54 37.24 1.18 33.00
CA MET A 54 37.68 2.57 32.93
C MET A 54 37.00 3.40 34.00
N LYS A 55 37.70 4.47 34.47
CA LYS A 55 37.12 5.48 35.37
C LYS A 55 36.53 6.61 34.52
N PHE A 56 35.27 6.92 34.74
CA PHE A 56 34.60 8.04 34.10
C PHE A 56 34.64 9.31 34.96
N PHE A 57 34.72 9.14 36.26
CA PHE A 57 34.81 10.26 37.20
C PHE A 57 35.86 10.00 38.29
N ILE A 58 36.59 11.07 38.66
CA ILE A 58 37.51 11.10 39.78
C ILE A 58 36.83 11.86 40.92
N ARG A 59 36.79 11.25 42.10
CA ARG A 59 36.28 11.90 43.32
C ARG A 59 37.37 12.68 44.03
N SER A 60 37.06 13.90 44.39
CA SER A 60 37.94 14.75 45.19
C SER A 60 37.13 15.48 46.28
N GLN A 61 37.84 16.15 47.20
CA GLN A 61 37.16 17.01 48.15
C GLN A 61 36.40 18.17 47.53
N LYS A 62 36.70 18.53 46.28
CA LYS A 62 36.00 19.57 45.52
C LYS A 62 34.81 19.06 44.73
N GLY A 63 34.51 17.74 44.77
CA GLY A 63 33.40 17.13 44.03
C GLY A 63 33.83 16.03 43.05
N LEU A 64 33.15 15.94 41.93
CA LEU A 64 33.45 15.02 40.84
C LEU A 64 34.11 15.74 39.67
N THR A 65 35.24 15.18 39.20
CA THR A 65 35.89 15.63 37.97
C THR A 65 35.72 14.55 36.92
N ILE A 66 35.21 14.91 35.75
CA ILE A 66 35.04 13.97 34.63
C ILE A 66 36.41 13.65 34.01
N THR A 67 36.64 12.40 33.61
CA THR A 67 37.83 11.97 32.88
C THR A 67 37.63 12.16 31.35
N PRO A 68 38.71 12.15 30.54
CA PRO A 68 38.58 12.19 29.10
C PRO A 68 37.70 11.03 28.52
N GLU A 69 37.80 9.85 29.15
CA GLU A 69 36.94 8.70 28.81
C GLU A 69 35.49 8.96 29.22
N GLY A 70 35.28 9.55 30.39
CA GLY A 70 33.96 9.97 30.88
C GLY A 70 33.29 11.00 29.96
N GLU A 71 34.07 11.99 29.46
CA GLU A 71 33.56 12.98 28.52
C GLU A 71 33.05 12.32 27.22
N LYS A 72 33.81 11.35 26.67
CA LYS A 72 33.37 10.61 25.48
C LYS A 72 32.07 9.85 25.72
N VAL A 73 31.97 9.18 26.89
CA VAL A 73 30.76 8.41 27.24
C VAL A 73 29.58 9.35 27.54
N ALA A 74 29.79 10.49 28.18
CA ALA A 74 28.74 11.48 28.43
C ALA A 74 28.23 12.12 27.14
N ASN A 75 29.10 12.42 26.17
CA ASN A 75 28.72 12.94 24.87
C ASN A 75 27.91 11.88 24.08
N TYR A 76 28.38 10.65 24.04
CA TYR A 76 27.63 9.54 23.45
C TYR A 76 26.25 9.35 24.10
N ALA A 77 26.19 9.40 25.44
CA ALA A 77 24.93 9.30 26.17
C ALA A 77 23.96 10.43 25.81
N LYS A 78 24.47 11.67 25.67
CA LYS A 78 23.67 12.83 25.25
C LYS A 78 23.09 12.65 23.82
N GLU A 79 23.90 12.16 22.87
CA GLU A 79 23.48 11.90 21.53
C GLU A 79 22.39 10.80 21.49
N MET A 80 22.53 9.74 22.25
CA MET A 80 21.55 8.65 22.32
C MET A 80 20.22 9.10 22.91
N LEU A 81 20.24 9.92 23.99
CA LEU A 81 19.01 10.48 24.54
C LEU A 81 18.31 11.42 23.58
N GLN A 82 19.08 12.26 22.85
CA GLN A 82 18.49 13.12 21.81
C GLN A 82 17.83 12.29 20.69
N ARG A 83 18.50 11.27 20.20
CA ARG A 83 17.98 10.38 19.17
C ARG A 83 16.71 9.65 19.61
N GLU A 84 16.66 9.23 20.87
CA GLU A 84 15.44 8.64 21.43
C GLU A 84 14.27 9.62 21.43
N GLU A 85 14.52 10.89 21.80
CA GLU A 85 13.48 11.92 21.81
C GLU A 85 13.02 12.28 20.38
N ASP A 86 13.96 12.32 19.43
CA ASP A 86 13.66 12.55 18.03
C ASP A 86 12.73 11.44 17.48
N ILE A 87 13.06 10.17 17.75
CA ILE A 87 12.20 9.03 17.37
C ILE A 87 10.83 9.09 18.06
N LYS A 88 10.78 9.45 19.36
CA LYS A 88 9.49 9.61 20.06
C LYS A 88 8.64 10.70 19.41
N SER A 89 9.27 11.80 19.02
CA SER A 89 8.60 12.91 18.33
C SER A 89 8.10 12.49 16.95
N GLU A 90 8.93 11.81 16.15
CA GLU A 90 8.51 11.24 14.87
C GLU A 90 7.34 10.27 15.03
N LEU A 91 7.42 9.36 16.00
CA LEU A 91 6.34 8.40 16.29
C LEU A 91 5.05 9.06 16.81
N ALA A 92 5.14 10.22 17.44
CA ALA A 92 3.97 10.98 17.89
C ALA A 92 3.15 11.53 16.70
N VAL A 93 3.81 11.99 15.64
CA VAL A 93 3.17 12.41 14.38
C VAL A 93 2.41 11.23 13.78
N PHE A 94 2.96 10.02 13.87
CA PHE A 94 2.32 8.80 13.41
C PHE A 94 1.02 8.43 14.17
N ARG A 95 0.73 9.01 15.29
CA ARG A 95 -0.53 8.77 16.02
C ARG A 95 -1.69 9.61 15.50
N THR A 96 -1.43 10.79 14.96
CA THR A 96 -2.44 11.79 14.59
C THR A 96 -2.79 11.78 13.11
N GLU A 97 -1.87 11.39 12.22
CA GLU A 97 -2.09 11.40 10.77
C GLU A 97 -2.03 9.99 10.18
N THR A 98 -2.81 9.77 9.11
CA THR A 98 -2.70 8.56 8.28
C THR A 98 -1.53 8.73 7.32
N HIS A 99 -0.53 7.84 7.40
CA HIS A 99 0.69 7.87 6.57
C HIS A 99 1.17 6.47 6.27
N GLY A 100 2.38 6.36 5.72
CA GLY A 100 2.95 5.11 5.22
C GLY A 100 2.72 4.93 3.74
N THR A 101 2.93 3.73 3.22
CA THR A 101 2.74 3.42 1.80
C THR A 101 1.51 2.55 1.62
N LEU A 102 0.54 3.00 0.83
CA LEU A 102 -0.58 2.20 0.36
C LEU A 102 -0.14 1.50 -0.94
N LYS A 103 -0.06 0.17 -0.91
CA LYS A 103 0.33 -0.65 -2.06
C LYS A 103 -0.91 -1.27 -2.69
N ILE A 104 -1.18 -0.93 -3.94
CA ILE A 104 -2.36 -1.37 -4.69
C ILE A 104 -1.92 -2.10 -5.96
N ALA A 105 -2.50 -3.26 -6.25
CA ALA A 105 -2.47 -3.88 -7.56
C ALA A 105 -3.87 -3.84 -8.17
N VAL A 106 -3.98 -3.46 -9.45
CA VAL A 106 -5.28 -3.28 -10.09
C VAL A 106 -5.25 -3.73 -11.54
N ALA A 107 -6.34 -4.39 -11.99
CA ALA A 107 -6.51 -4.72 -13.40
C ALA A 107 -6.46 -3.46 -14.26
N SER A 108 -5.68 -3.47 -15.35
CA SER A 108 -5.36 -2.29 -16.17
C SER A 108 -6.59 -1.45 -16.53
N VAL A 109 -7.70 -2.09 -16.95
CA VAL A 109 -8.94 -1.39 -17.28
C VAL A 109 -9.54 -0.64 -16.08
N ILE A 110 -9.44 -1.19 -14.88
CA ILE A 110 -9.94 -0.56 -13.66
C ILE A 110 -9.01 0.57 -13.24
N GLY A 111 -7.70 0.38 -13.37
CA GLY A 111 -6.70 1.40 -13.14
C GLY A 111 -6.83 2.62 -14.04
N GLN A 112 -7.28 2.41 -15.30
CA GLN A 112 -7.47 3.49 -16.28
C GLN A 112 -8.77 4.27 -16.08
N TYR A 113 -9.88 3.59 -15.78
CA TYR A 113 -11.22 4.22 -15.88
C TYR A 113 -11.94 4.42 -14.55
N TRP A 114 -11.68 3.57 -13.56
CA TRP A 114 -12.42 3.64 -12.29
C TRP A 114 -11.56 4.16 -11.12
N LEU A 115 -10.29 3.78 -11.06
CA LEU A 115 -9.41 4.11 -9.94
C LEU A 115 -9.03 5.62 -9.86
N PRO A 116 -8.82 6.37 -10.96
CA PRO A 116 -8.35 7.75 -10.88
C PRO A 116 -9.22 8.68 -10.02
N PRO A 117 -10.56 8.73 -10.15
CA PRO A 117 -11.41 9.55 -9.27
C PRO A 117 -11.35 9.08 -7.81
N VAL A 118 -11.18 7.78 -7.54
CA VAL A 118 -10.99 7.24 -6.19
C VAL A 118 -9.69 7.76 -5.57
N LEU A 119 -8.58 7.65 -6.33
CA LEU A 119 -7.28 8.14 -5.88
C LEU A 119 -7.27 9.66 -5.72
N LYS A 120 -7.98 10.41 -6.55
CA LYS A 120 -8.11 11.86 -6.40
C LYS A 120 -8.71 12.23 -5.03
N LYS A 121 -9.82 11.58 -4.63
CA LYS A 121 -10.41 11.78 -3.29
C LYS A 121 -9.44 11.37 -2.18
N PHE A 122 -8.79 10.21 -2.35
CA PHE A 122 -7.86 9.67 -1.37
C PHE A 122 -6.65 10.58 -1.13
N VAL A 123 -5.96 11.01 -2.18
CA VAL A 123 -4.78 11.89 -2.07
C VAL A 123 -5.13 13.23 -1.46
N HIS A 124 -6.30 13.77 -1.78
CA HIS A 124 -6.76 15.03 -1.18
C HIS A 124 -7.02 14.90 0.32
N LYS A 125 -7.63 13.79 0.77
CA LYS A 125 -7.98 13.54 2.18
C LYS A 125 -6.77 13.07 3.02
N TYR A 126 -5.80 12.37 2.39
CA TYR A 126 -4.64 11.75 3.05
C TYR A 126 -3.32 12.07 2.35
N PRO A 127 -2.87 13.34 2.35
CA PRO A 127 -1.71 13.79 1.57
C PRO A 127 -0.38 13.20 2.05
N SER A 128 -0.30 12.74 3.30
CA SER A 128 0.90 12.13 3.89
C SER A 128 1.08 10.64 3.52
N VAL A 129 0.12 10.04 2.79
CA VAL A 129 0.20 8.64 2.36
C VAL A 129 0.88 8.53 1.00
N LYS A 130 1.95 7.76 0.92
CA LYS A 130 2.56 7.38 -0.36
C LYS A 130 1.74 6.29 -1.03
N ILE A 131 1.63 6.33 -2.36
CA ILE A 131 0.92 5.32 -3.15
C ILE A 131 1.92 4.57 -4.02
N SER A 132 1.88 3.24 -3.95
CA SER A 132 2.54 2.34 -4.89
C SER A 132 1.46 1.60 -5.67
N LEU A 133 1.41 1.83 -6.97
CA LEU A 133 0.37 1.29 -7.85
C LEU A 133 0.99 0.37 -8.89
N PHE A 134 0.55 -0.89 -8.91
CA PHE A 134 0.81 -1.84 -9.97
C PHE A 134 -0.43 -1.99 -10.85
N THR A 135 -0.28 -1.95 -12.16
CA THR A 135 -1.34 -2.23 -13.12
C THR A 135 -0.95 -3.37 -14.02
N GLY A 136 -1.84 -4.33 -14.22
CA GLY A 136 -1.56 -5.52 -15.01
C GLY A 136 -2.81 -6.30 -15.36
N TRP A 137 -2.66 -7.52 -15.85
CA TRP A 137 -3.77 -8.44 -16.03
C TRP A 137 -4.27 -8.97 -14.68
N SER A 138 -5.50 -9.48 -14.64
CA SER A 138 -6.09 -9.96 -13.39
C SER A 138 -5.28 -11.10 -12.75
N SER A 139 -4.63 -11.97 -13.52
CA SER A 139 -3.73 -13.01 -13.01
C SER A 139 -2.47 -12.44 -12.38
N GLU A 140 -1.88 -11.40 -12.98
CA GLU A 140 -0.69 -10.72 -12.45
C GLU A 140 -1.03 -9.99 -11.15
N VAL A 141 -2.18 -9.29 -11.13
CA VAL A 141 -2.70 -8.64 -9.91
C VAL A 141 -2.94 -9.65 -8.80
N GLN A 142 -3.52 -10.80 -9.13
CA GLN A 142 -3.76 -11.88 -8.19
C GLN A 142 -2.45 -12.47 -7.66
N LYS A 143 -1.46 -12.66 -8.53
CA LYS A 143 -0.12 -13.13 -8.15
C LYS A 143 0.54 -12.18 -7.15
N GLN A 144 0.61 -10.87 -7.44
CA GLN A 144 1.15 -9.85 -6.54
C GLN A 144 0.46 -9.87 -5.16
N PHE A 145 -0.85 -10.13 -5.14
CA PHE A 145 -1.61 -10.21 -3.91
C PHE A 145 -1.26 -11.46 -3.09
N TYR A 146 -1.14 -12.63 -3.72
CA TYR A 146 -0.77 -13.88 -3.03
C TYR A 146 0.69 -13.90 -2.57
N GLU A 147 1.59 -13.23 -3.26
CA GLU A 147 2.98 -13.05 -2.85
C GLU A 147 3.14 -12.07 -1.67
N GLY A 148 2.07 -11.35 -1.32
CA GLY A 148 2.08 -10.39 -0.21
C GLY A 148 2.71 -9.03 -0.55
N ASP A 149 2.97 -8.77 -1.83
CA ASP A 149 3.62 -7.53 -2.28
C ASP A 149 2.70 -6.31 -2.21
N VAL A 150 1.38 -6.53 -2.17
CA VAL A 150 0.37 -5.48 -2.15
C VAL A 150 -0.62 -5.64 -1.00
N HIS A 151 -1.21 -4.54 -0.56
CA HIS A 151 -2.22 -4.50 0.49
C HIS A 151 -3.63 -4.76 -0.03
N VAL A 152 -3.91 -4.22 -1.22
CA VAL A 152 -5.21 -4.27 -1.89
C VAL A 152 -5.02 -4.72 -3.33
N ALA A 153 -5.83 -5.67 -3.76
CA ALA A 153 -5.92 -6.09 -5.15
C ALA A 153 -7.33 -5.80 -5.69
N ILE A 154 -7.42 -5.20 -6.88
CA ILE A 154 -8.69 -4.95 -7.55
C ILE A 154 -8.64 -5.60 -8.94
N LEU A 155 -9.46 -6.61 -9.14
CA LEU A 155 -9.39 -7.46 -10.32
C LEU A 155 -10.78 -7.83 -10.86
N ARG A 156 -10.82 -8.35 -12.07
CA ARG A 156 -12.05 -8.66 -12.79
C ARG A 156 -12.27 -10.16 -12.92
N GLY A 157 -13.56 -10.54 -12.94
CA GLY A 157 -14.02 -11.92 -13.07
C GLY A 157 -14.20 -12.61 -11.73
N THR A 158 -14.82 -13.79 -11.77
CA THR A 158 -15.07 -14.60 -10.58
C THR A 158 -13.76 -15.06 -9.96
N GLN A 159 -13.61 -14.83 -8.67
CA GLN A 159 -12.39 -15.19 -7.93
C GLN A 159 -12.70 -16.16 -6.80
N GLU A 160 -11.97 -17.27 -6.78
CA GLU A 160 -11.94 -18.15 -5.62
C GLU A 160 -10.88 -17.64 -4.64
N TYR A 161 -11.32 -16.90 -3.64
CA TYR A 161 -10.47 -16.43 -2.56
C TYR A 161 -11.14 -16.67 -1.21
N LYS A 162 -10.43 -17.31 -0.29
CA LYS A 162 -10.95 -17.68 1.05
C LYS A 162 -10.89 -16.55 2.07
N GLY A 163 -10.20 -15.44 1.78
CA GLY A 163 -10.07 -14.28 2.66
C GLY A 163 -11.15 -13.22 2.42
N GLN A 164 -10.86 -12.00 2.83
CA GLN A 164 -11.77 -10.87 2.68
C GLN A 164 -11.88 -10.43 1.23
N LYS A 165 -13.07 -10.58 0.64
CA LYS A 165 -13.39 -10.11 -0.71
C LYS A 165 -14.66 -9.29 -0.69
N GLN A 166 -14.70 -8.25 -1.52
CA GLN A 166 -15.83 -7.35 -1.67
C GLN A 166 -16.10 -7.13 -3.16
N GLN A 167 -17.32 -7.34 -3.61
CA GLN A 167 -17.72 -6.93 -4.94
C GLN A 167 -17.85 -5.40 -4.98
N LEU A 168 -17.13 -4.76 -5.89
CA LEU A 168 -17.17 -3.31 -6.03
C LEU A 168 -18.30 -2.85 -6.94
N PHE A 169 -18.41 -3.49 -8.09
CA PHE A 169 -19.46 -3.24 -9.08
C PHE A 169 -19.48 -4.33 -10.15
N GLU A 170 -20.51 -4.27 -10.97
CA GLU A 170 -20.69 -5.11 -12.15
C GLU A 170 -20.83 -4.21 -13.38
N ASP A 171 -20.19 -4.59 -14.49
CA ASP A 171 -20.22 -3.89 -15.76
C ASP A 171 -21.05 -4.68 -16.77
N GLU A 172 -21.98 -4.02 -17.42
CA GLU A 172 -22.61 -4.55 -18.65
C GLU A 172 -21.67 -4.44 -19.83
N LEU A 173 -21.72 -5.39 -20.75
CA LEU A 173 -20.99 -5.38 -22.01
C LEU A 173 -21.89 -4.91 -23.16
N TYR A 174 -21.29 -4.14 -24.05
CA TYR A 174 -21.95 -3.58 -25.22
C TYR A 174 -21.20 -3.96 -26.49
N LEU A 175 -21.93 -4.37 -27.50
CA LEU A 175 -21.48 -4.36 -28.89
C LEU A 175 -21.36 -2.89 -29.32
N VAL A 176 -20.17 -2.50 -29.78
CA VAL A 176 -19.87 -1.11 -30.15
C VAL A 176 -19.30 -1.06 -31.57
N ASP A 177 -19.87 -0.23 -32.43
CA ASP A 177 -19.42 0.02 -33.80
C ASP A 177 -20.01 1.35 -34.32
N LYS A 178 -19.40 1.91 -35.38
CA LYS A 178 -19.95 3.08 -36.12
C LYS A 178 -21.03 2.72 -37.12
N GLU A 179 -21.12 1.47 -37.55
CA GLU A 179 -22.03 1.03 -38.61
C GLU A 179 -23.00 -0.08 -38.16
N ILE A 180 -22.56 -1.01 -37.32
CA ILE A 180 -23.36 -2.13 -36.81
C ILE A 180 -24.27 -1.63 -35.70
N LYS A 181 -25.59 -1.67 -35.96
CA LYS A 181 -26.62 -1.18 -35.05
C LYS A 181 -27.24 -2.27 -34.20
N ASP A 182 -27.15 -3.52 -34.64
CA ASP A 182 -27.82 -4.65 -34.03
C ASP A 182 -26.98 -5.94 -34.14
N ILE A 183 -27.14 -6.85 -33.20
CA ILE A 183 -26.40 -8.12 -33.10
C ILE A 183 -26.69 -9.00 -34.36
N SER A 184 -27.89 -8.93 -34.93
CA SER A 184 -28.25 -9.71 -36.14
C SER A 184 -27.34 -9.38 -37.32
N MET A 185 -26.85 -8.16 -37.44
CA MET A 185 -25.93 -7.74 -38.50
C MET A 185 -24.58 -8.43 -38.46
N LEU A 186 -24.19 -8.99 -37.31
CA LEU A 186 -22.90 -9.68 -37.13
C LEU A 186 -22.76 -10.93 -38.01
N LYS A 187 -23.88 -11.56 -38.39
CA LYS A 187 -23.90 -12.78 -39.24
C LYS A 187 -23.33 -12.51 -40.62
N GLU A 188 -23.61 -11.35 -41.19
CA GLU A 188 -23.30 -11.04 -42.59
C GLU A 188 -22.15 -10.04 -42.77
N THR A 189 -21.75 -9.34 -41.70
CA THR A 189 -20.73 -8.32 -41.78
C THR A 189 -19.37 -8.84 -42.21
N ASN A 190 -18.65 -8.03 -42.99
CA ASN A 190 -17.23 -8.23 -43.31
C ASN A 190 -16.32 -7.35 -42.45
N ARG A 191 -16.87 -6.56 -41.52
CA ARG A 191 -16.10 -5.73 -40.61
C ARG A 191 -15.34 -6.62 -39.62
N PRO A 192 -14.09 -6.28 -39.28
CA PRO A 192 -13.32 -7.05 -38.31
C PRO A 192 -13.94 -6.99 -36.90
N PHE A 193 -13.98 -8.14 -36.25
CA PHE A 193 -14.16 -8.20 -34.79
C PHE A 193 -12.84 -7.84 -34.09
N ILE A 194 -12.81 -6.72 -33.38
CA ILE A 194 -11.65 -6.30 -32.59
C ILE A 194 -11.78 -6.96 -31.23
N GLN A 195 -10.96 -7.97 -31.01
CA GLN A 195 -11.05 -8.85 -29.86
C GLN A 195 -9.95 -8.54 -28.85
N PHE A 196 -10.37 -8.14 -27.66
CA PHE A 196 -9.47 -8.00 -26.53
C PHE A 196 -9.16 -9.39 -25.96
N LYS A 197 -7.90 -9.80 -26.05
CA LYS A 197 -7.41 -11.03 -25.45
C LYS A 197 -6.83 -10.72 -24.08
N SER A 198 -7.47 -11.22 -23.02
CA SER A 198 -6.94 -11.19 -21.64
C SER A 198 -6.75 -12.61 -21.14
N ASP A 199 -5.99 -12.74 -20.07
CA ASP A 199 -5.78 -14.00 -19.34
C ASP A 199 -6.92 -14.39 -18.40
N SER A 200 -7.93 -13.53 -18.31
CA SER A 200 -9.11 -13.74 -17.48
C SER A 200 -10.20 -14.53 -18.20
N THR A 201 -11.23 -14.93 -17.46
CA THR A 201 -12.44 -15.58 -17.95
C THR A 201 -13.18 -14.80 -19.04
N TYR A 202 -12.84 -13.53 -19.25
CA TYR A 202 -13.49 -12.64 -20.23
C TYR A 202 -13.43 -13.17 -21.66
N TYR A 203 -12.26 -13.64 -22.09
CA TYR A 203 -12.13 -14.21 -23.44
C TYR A 203 -13.06 -15.40 -23.64
N GLY A 204 -13.11 -16.32 -22.67
CA GLY A 204 -14.00 -17.47 -22.71
C GLY A 204 -15.48 -17.08 -22.70
N GLN A 205 -15.86 -16.06 -21.90
CA GLN A 205 -17.25 -15.56 -21.88
C GLN A 205 -17.67 -15.00 -23.24
N ILE A 206 -16.80 -14.23 -23.91
CA ILE A 206 -17.08 -13.70 -25.25
C ILE A 206 -17.16 -14.82 -26.27
N GLN A 207 -16.30 -15.83 -26.23
CA GLN A 207 -16.36 -16.99 -27.11
C GLN A 207 -17.66 -17.76 -26.91
N ASN A 208 -18.06 -18.05 -25.67
CA ASN A 208 -19.31 -18.74 -25.37
C ASN A 208 -20.53 -17.93 -25.83
N TRP A 209 -20.53 -16.61 -25.62
CA TRP A 209 -21.59 -15.74 -26.13
C TRP A 209 -21.67 -15.77 -27.65
N TRP A 210 -20.52 -15.68 -28.37
CA TRP A 210 -20.47 -15.71 -29.82
C TRP A 210 -21.04 -17.04 -30.38
N TYR A 211 -20.54 -18.18 -29.89
CA TYR A 211 -20.97 -19.48 -30.35
C TYR A 211 -22.36 -19.88 -29.86
N GLY A 212 -22.91 -19.22 -28.87
CA GLY A 212 -24.32 -19.30 -28.50
C GLY A 212 -25.26 -18.68 -29.52
N LEU A 213 -24.77 -17.72 -30.33
CA LEU A 213 -25.55 -17.01 -31.36
C LEU A 213 -25.19 -17.43 -32.77
N PHE A 214 -23.95 -17.80 -33.03
CA PHE A 214 -23.43 -18.06 -34.36
C PHE A 214 -22.64 -19.37 -34.42
N SER A 215 -22.92 -20.20 -35.46
CA SER A 215 -22.21 -21.47 -35.68
C SER A 215 -20.79 -21.29 -36.23
N ASN A 216 -20.51 -20.16 -36.86
CA ASN A 216 -19.22 -19.87 -37.48
C ASN A 216 -18.48 -18.76 -36.73
N PRO A 217 -17.15 -18.77 -36.71
CA PRO A 217 -16.37 -17.68 -36.14
C PRO A 217 -16.56 -16.36 -36.89
N PRO A 218 -16.17 -15.21 -36.32
CA PRO A 218 -16.15 -13.94 -37.06
C PRO A 218 -15.31 -14.07 -38.32
N LYS A 219 -15.83 -13.55 -39.47
CA LYS A 219 -15.12 -13.64 -40.77
C LYS A 219 -13.71 -12.99 -40.75
N ARG A 220 -13.54 -11.96 -39.94
CA ARG A 220 -12.27 -11.25 -39.77
C ARG A 220 -12.11 -10.89 -38.29
N THR A 221 -10.91 -11.04 -37.77
CA THR A 221 -10.59 -10.72 -36.35
C THR A 221 -9.30 -9.95 -36.29
N ILE A 222 -9.27 -8.94 -35.43
CA ILE A 222 -8.05 -8.23 -34.98
C ILE A 222 -7.93 -8.49 -33.49
N VAL A 223 -6.83 -9.10 -33.06
CA VAL A 223 -6.58 -9.42 -31.65
C VAL A 223 -5.67 -8.37 -31.05
N VAL A 224 -6.07 -7.82 -29.92
CA VAL A 224 -5.30 -6.82 -29.14
C VAL A 224 -5.20 -7.25 -27.68
N ASP A 225 -4.16 -6.82 -27.00
CA ASP A 225 -3.85 -7.14 -25.59
C ASP A 225 -4.19 -5.99 -24.62
N GLN A 226 -4.62 -4.83 -25.16
CA GLN A 226 -5.04 -3.66 -24.38
C GLN A 226 -6.46 -3.26 -24.75
N ILE A 227 -7.31 -3.08 -23.73
CA ILE A 227 -8.72 -2.69 -23.94
C ILE A 227 -8.82 -1.28 -24.55
N GLU A 228 -7.88 -0.39 -24.19
CA GLU A 228 -7.82 0.96 -24.76
C GLU A 228 -7.52 0.92 -26.25
N THR A 229 -6.58 0.07 -26.68
CA THR A 229 -6.33 -0.15 -28.12
C THR A 229 -7.58 -0.65 -28.83
N CYS A 230 -8.29 -1.61 -28.22
CA CYS A 230 -9.56 -2.09 -28.74
C CYS A 230 -10.56 -0.94 -28.95
N LYS A 231 -10.75 -0.09 -27.92
CA LYS A 231 -11.63 1.08 -27.99
C LYS A 231 -11.19 2.04 -29.11
N GLN A 232 -9.91 2.37 -29.20
CA GLN A 232 -9.41 3.30 -30.20
C GLN A 232 -9.59 2.79 -31.64
N LEU A 233 -9.43 1.50 -31.87
CA LEU A 233 -9.69 0.90 -33.21
C LEU A 233 -11.17 0.99 -33.59
N VAL A 234 -12.09 0.79 -32.64
CA VAL A 234 -13.53 0.99 -32.86
C VAL A 234 -13.85 2.46 -33.14
N LEU A 235 -13.31 3.38 -32.33
CA LEU A 235 -13.49 4.84 -32.51
C LEU A 235 -13.02 5.33 -33.88
N ASN A 236 -11.98 4.70 -34.43
CA ASN A 236 -11.49 4.98 -35.77
C ASN A 236 -12.26 4.24 -36.88
N GLY A 237 -13.36 3.52 -36.57
CA GLY A 237 -14.21 2.87 -37.55
C GLY A 237 -13.62 1.62 -38.21
N ILE A 238 -12.57 1.03 -37.60
CA ILE A 238 -11.87 -0.14 -38.19
C ILE A 238 -12.75 -1.40 -38.11
N GLY A 239 -13.53 -1.53 -37.03
CA GLY A 239 -14.39 -2.67 -36.82
C GLY A 239 -15.24 -2.54 -35.56
N TYR A 240 -15.83 -3.63 -35.15
CA TYR A 240 -16.69 -3.72 -33.95
C TYR A 240 -15.98 -4.44 -32.78
N ALA A 241 -16.41 -4.14 -31.55
CA ALA A 241 -15.91 -4.82 -30.36
C ALA A 241 -17.01 -5.00 -29.30
N LEU A 242 -16.75 -5.88 -28.33
CA LEU A 242 -17.50 -5.94 -27.08
C LEU A 242 -16.72 -5.19 -26.01
N LEU A 243 -17.29 -4.10 -25.50
CA LEU A 243 -16.63 -3.24 -24.51
C LEU A 243 -17.51 -3.09 -23.27
N PRO A 244 -16.91 -3.09 -22.06
CA PRO A 244 -17.65 -2.86 -20.82
C PRO A 244 -18.09 -1.40 -20.69
N SER A 245 -19.22 -1.18 -20.00
CA SER A 245 -19.80 0.13 -19.77
C SER A 245 -18.83 1.14 -19.16
N THR A 246 -17.94 0.68 -18.27
CA THR A 246 -16.90 1.52 -17.64
C THR A 246 -15.98 2.18 -18.68
N VAL A 247 -15.64 1.48 -19.78
CA VAL A 247 -14.77 1.99 -20.86
C VAL A 247 -15.51 3.01 -21.75
N LEU A 248 -16.83 2.95 -21.77
CA LEU A 248 -17.70 3.73 -22.66
C LEU A 248 -18.22 5.03 -22.05
N LYS A 249 -18.00 5.29 -20.75
CA LYS A 249 -18.55 6.45 -20.02
C LYS A 249 -18.17 7.78 -20.62
N GLU A 250 -16.95 7.91 -21.15
CA GLU A 250 -16.41 9.18 -21.69
C GLU A 250 -16.50 9.26 -23.21
N VAL A 251 -17.13 8.26 -23.85
CA VAL A 251 -17.22 8.23 -25.32
C VAL A 251 -18.41 9.04 -25.77
N GLN A 252 -18.16 10.25 -26.31
CA GLN A 252 -19.16 11.17 -26.84
C GLN A 252 -19.41 11.04 -28.35
N GLU A 253 -18.67 10.16 -29.04
CA GLU A 253 -18.78 10.01 -30.50
C GLU A 253 -20.07 9.30 -30.93
N ASN A 254 -20.52 9.60 -32.16
CA ASN A 254 -21.63 8.91 -32.83
C ASN A 254 -21.27 7.45 -33.11
N MET A 255 -21.63 6.55 -32.21
CA MET A 255 -21.51 5.10 -32.39
C MET A 255 -22.69 4.37 -31.78
N TYR A 256 -22.99 3.24 -32.35
CA TYR A 256 -24.02 2.34 -31.84
C TYR A 256 -23.49 1.55 -30.66
N LYS A 257 -24.27 1.45 -29.60
CA LYS A 257 -23.97 0.74 -28.36
C LYS A 257 -25.15 -0.19 -28.06
N THR A 258 -25.01 -1.46 -28.37
CA THR A 258 -26.08 -2.47 -28.21
C THR A 258 -25.72 -3.38 -27.05
N PRO A 259 -26.53 -3.49 -25.97
CA PRO A 259 -26.24 -4.38 -24.84
C PRO A 259 -26.27 -5.85 -25.30
N VAL A 260 -25.34 -6.66 -24.76
CA VAL A 260 -25.20 -8.07 -25.18
C VAL A 260 -25.56 -9.07 -24.07
N GLN A 261 -26.22 -8.65 -23.01
CA GLN A 261 -26.65 -9.47 -21.86
C GLN A 261 -25.49 -10.27 -21.22
N LEU A 262 -24.31 -9.70 -21.27
CA LEU A 262 -23.13 -10.17 -20.54
C LEU A 262 -22.74 -9.14 -19.52
N THR A 263 -22.39 -9.61 -18.33
CA THR A 263 -21.89 -8.77 -17.26
C THR A 263 -20.52 -9.21 -16.80
N ARG A 264 -19.83 -8.31 -16.11
CA ARG A 264 -18.52 -8.58 -15.60
C ARG A 264 -18.28 -7.95 -14.24
N GLU A 265 -18.05 -8.79 -13.27
CA GLU A 265 -17.82 -8.37 -11.88
C GLU A 265 -16.41 -7.80 -11.69
N THR A 266 -16.29 -6.83 -10.78
CA THR A 266 -15.04 -6.30 -10.27
C THR A 266 -14.99 -6.52 -8.77
N TRP A 267 -13.89 -7.13 -8.31
CA TRP A 267 -13.68 -7.54 -6.93
C TRP A 267 -12.48 -6.84 -6.31
N LEU A 268 -12.62 -6.47 -5.04
CA LEU A 268 -11.54 -6.03 -4.17
C LEU A 268 -11.17 -7.17 -3.22
N LEU A 269 -9.88 -7.47 -3.14
CA LEU A 269 -9.30 -8.43 -2.20
C LEU A 269 -8.37 -7.69 -1.24
N THR A 270 -8.39 -8.09 0.02
CA THR A 270 -7.45 -7.60 1.04
C THR A 270 -7.24 -8.68 2.10
N SER A 271 -6.06 -8.74 2.71
CA SER A 271 -5.78 -9.64 3.82
C SER A 271 -6.20 -9.03 5.16
N ASP A 272 -6.45 -9.87 6.17
CA ASP A 272 -6.81 -9.40 7.51
C ASP A 272 -5.70 -8.56 8.14
N SER A 273 -4.44 -8.90 7.88
CA SER A 273 -3.29 -8.10 8.33
C SER A 273 -3.21 -6.74 7.65
N ALA A 274 -3.44 -6.67 6.34
CA ALA A 274 -3.44 -5.40 5.61
C ALA A 274 -4.58 -4.48 6.07
N ARG A 275 -5.75 -5.03 6.42
CA ARG A 275 -6.88 -4.25 6.96
C ARG A 275 -6.59 -3.56 8.29
N GLN A 276 -5.59 -4.00 9.05
CA GLN A 276 -5.19 -3.33 10.29
C GLN A 276 -4.37 -2.05 10.03
N LEU A 277 -3.86 -1.85 8.82
CA LEU A 277 -3.08 -0.68 8.45
C LEU A 277 -4.00 0.53 8.23
N LYS A 278 -3.71 1.67 8.90
CA LYS A 278 -4.52 2.89 8.82
C LYS A 278 -4.73 3.38 7.38
N GLN A 279 -3.68 3.36 6.54
CA GLN A 279 -3.77 3.78 5.14
C GLN A 279 -4.66 2.85 4.30
N VAL A 280 -4.76 1.57 4.66
CA VAL A 280 -5.68 0.63 3.99
C VAL A 280 -7.10 0.88 4.42
N GLN A 281 -7.36 1.06 5.73
CA GLN A 281 -8.69 1.41 6.26
C GLN A 281 -9.21 2.69 5.60
N ALA A 282 -8.38 3.73 5.58
CA ALA A 282 -8.70 5.00 4.94
C ALA A 282 -9.06 4.85 3.45
N PHE A 283 -8.37 3.97 2.72
CA PHE A 283 -8.66 3.69 1.32
C PHE A 283 -9.98 2.95 1.14
N LEU A 284 -10.26 1.96 1.98
CA LEU A 284 -11.53 1.23 1.97
C LEU A 284 -12.72 2.14 2.29
N GLU A 285 -12.57 3.06 3.25
CA GLU A 285 -13.58 4.08 3.58
C GLU A 285 -13.92 4.97 2.37
N ILE A 286 -12.91 5.43 1.62
CA ILE A 286 -13.14 6.22 0.39
C ILE A 286 -13.91 5.41 -0.67
N ILE A 287 -13.60 4.12 -0.80
CA ILE A 287 -14.34 3.24 -1.72
C ILE A 287 -15.80 3.11 -1.29
N GLU A 288 -16.07 2.90 -0.01
CA GLU A 288 -17.42 2.81 0.53
C GLU A 288 -18.19 4.13 0.36
N GLU A 289 -17.56 5.28 0.61
CA GLU A 289 -18.13 6.61 0.36
C GLU A 289 -18.60 6.73 -1.10
N ILE A 290 -17.74 6.35 -2.06
CA ILE A 290 -18.05 6.41 -3.50
C ILE A 290 -19.17 5.43 -3.90
N GLN A 291 -19.27 4.27 -3.24
CA GLN A 291 -20.35 3.31 -3.50
C GLN A 291 -21.71 3.79 -2.99
N ARG A 292 -21.75 4.58 -1.90
CA ARG A 292 -22.99 5.16 -1.34
C ARG A 292 -23.50 6.37 -2.15
N GLU A 293 -22.61 7.05 -2.89
CA GLU A 293 -22.95 8.21 -3.74
C GLU A 293 -23.55 7.80 -5.11
N LYS A 294 -23.57 6.49 -5.45
CA LYS A 294 -24.14 5.94 -6.70
C LYS A 294 -25.51 5.34 -6.47
#